data_5c656ef57fd429cb792fb90402ca2587
#
_entry.id   5c656ef57fd429cb792fb90402ca2587
#
_cell.length_a   1.000
_cell.length_b   1.000
_cell.length_c   1.000
_cell.angle_alpha   90.00
_cell.angle_beta   90.00
_cell.angle_gamma   90.00
#
_symmetry.space_group_name_H-M   'P 1'
#
loop_
_entity.id
_entity.type
_entity.pdbx_description
1 polymer ?
#
loop_
_entity_poly.entity_id
_entity_poly.type
_entity_poly.pdbx_seq_one_letter_code
_entity_poly.pdbx_strand_id
1 'polypeptide(L)'
;MDPPFVSDIYSNTTFVDDHLLYKDNVDGFRITMAILYLVVCILGLAGNSLVVIAILKLDKLSSSTTVYIFNLALADGLFMVGLPFIVSQNFQNKWMFGDIACKVVMVLDGLNQFTSIFCLTAMSIDRYMALADPLKFARWRTPRWAKIVSAFLWLFSLLTILPMALHFSSDRGLCIPDLDSDAWWLGVLSYTFVMGFALPFTVMTASYAALLLTMRSQRIRMTTTTTPNFETHRLESQVTKMVVAVVVVFGICWLPFYTLNFYALYQTGLYLTFARAFEFIVLLSYSWSCANPILYACFSETFRRYFRTLLCPAAKSPPSMQCNTERYDLNEASLTILA
;
A
#
# COMPACT_ATOMS: atom_id res chain seq x y z
N MET A 1 -26.13 1.68 -25.16
CA MET A 1 -26.10 0.47 -24.32
C MET A 1 -25.37 0.85 -23.09
N ASP A 2 -26.09 1.04 -21.99
CA ASP A 2 -25.50 1.47 -20.72
C ASP A 2 -24.63 0.35 -20.15
N PRO A 3 -23.47 0.67 -19.53
CA PRO A 3 -22.67 -0.33 -18.85
C PRO A 3 -23.48 -0.88 -17.67
N PRO A 4 -23.73 -2.19 -17.57
CA PRO A 4 -24.71 -2.76 -16.63
C PRO A 4 -24.18 -2.84 -15.20
N PHE A 5 -23.18 -2.03 -14.80
CA PHE A 5 -22.36 -2.43 -13.66
C PHE A 5 -22.88 -2.03 -12.28
N VAL A 6 -23.77 -1.05 -12.14
CA VAL A 6 -24.25 -0.63 -10.80
C VAL A 6 -25.76 -0.36 -10.74
N SER A 7 -26.39 0.12 -11.81
CA SER A 7 -27.81 0.48 -11.77
C SER A 7 -28.76 -0.73 -11.84
N ASP A 8 -28.39 -1.80 -12.55
CA ASP A 8 -29.29 -2.95 -12.77
C ASP A 8 -29.33 -3.95 -11.60
N ILE A 9 -28.37 -3.86 -10.68
CA ILE A 9 -28.39 -4.66 -9.43
C ILE A 9 -29.56 -4.26 -8.52
N TYR A 10 -30.07 -3.03 -8.68
CA TYR A 10 -31.04 -2.45 -7.75
C TYR A 10 -32.46 -2.26 -8.31
N SER A 11 -32.71 -2.51 -9.60
CA SER A 11 -33.99 -2.14 -10.22
C SER A 11 -35.01 -3.26 -10.54
N ASN A 12 -34.66 -4.54 -10.44
CA ASN A 12 -35.56 -5.63 -10.83
C ASN A 12 -35.69 -6.73 -9.80
N THR A 13 -36.50 -6.52 -8.75
CA THR A 13 -37.15 -7.63 -8.02
C THR A 13 -38.52 -7.20 -7.49
N THR A 14 -39.57 -7.68 -8.12
CA THR A 14 -40.94 -7.63 -7.63
C THR A 14 -41.31 -8.97 -7.00
N PHE A 15 -41.36 -9.06 -5.68
CA PHE A 15 -42.24 -9.95 -4.87
C PHE A 15 -42.24 -9.51 -3.42
N VAL A 16 -43.42 -9.39 -2.80
CA VAL A 16 -43.72 -8.53 -1.65
C VAL A 16 -43.33 -9.11 -0.27
N ASP A 17 -43.16 -10.41 -0.07
CA ASP A 17 -42.85 -11.00 1.25
C ASP A 17 -41.36 -11.36 1.45
N ASP A 18 -40.62 -11.64 0.38
CA ASP A 18 -39.18 -11.72 0.41
C ASP A 18 -38.50 -10.33 0.52
N HIS A 19 -39.25 -9.27 0.28
CA HIS A 19 -38.75 -7.90 0.19
C HIS A 19 -38.27 -7.34 1.52
N LEU A 20 -38.91 -7.67 2.64
CA LEU A 20 -38.52 -7.15 3.96
C LEU A 20 -37.27 -7.85 4.48
N LEU A 21 -37.21 -9.18 4.44
CA LEU A 21 -36.04 -9.96 4.81
C LEU A 21 -34.83 -9.67 3.91
N TYR A 22 -35.09 -9.43 2.61
CA TYR A 22 -34.07 -9.03 1.66
C TYR A 22 -33.53 -7.63 1.95
N LYS A 23 -34.40 -6.65 2.24
CA LYS A 23 -34.04 -5.27 2.57
C LYS A 23 -33.21 -5.21 3.86
N ASP A 24 -33.64 -5.87 4.93
CA ASP A 24 -32.91 -5.92 6.20
C ASP A 24 -31.54 -6.57 6.06
N ASN A 25 -31.41 -7.59 5.22
CA ASN A 25 -30.17 -8.29 4.96
C ASN A 25 -29.20 -7.44 4.09
N VAL A 26 -29.71 -6.63 3.17
CA VAL A 26 -28.92 -5.68 2.39
C VAL A 26 -28.45 -4.53 3.26
N ASP A 27 -29.31 -3.98 4.09
CA ASP A 27 -28.97 -2.87 5.00
C ASP A 27 -27.94 -3.32 6.06
N GLY A 28 -28.09 -4.52 6.63
CA GLY A 28 -27.13 -5.11 7.54
C GLY A 28 -25.73 -5.31 6.92
N PHE A 29 -25.68 -5.79 5.68
CA PHE A 29 -24.41 -5.94 4.94
C PHE A 29 -23.73 -4.59 4.71
N ARG A 30 -24.48 -3.58 4.24
CA ARG A 30 -23.93 -2.22 4.01
C ARG A 30 -23.38 -1.57 5.28
N ILE A 31 -24.12 -1.69 6.39
CA ILE A 31 -23.67 -1.19 7.69
C ILE A 31 -22.37 -1.87 8.08
N THR A 32 -22.28 -3.19 7.95
CA THR A 32 -21.07 -3.95 8.26
C THR A 32 -19.90 -3.51 7.41
N MET A 33 -20.08 -3.38 6.08
CA MET A 33 -19.03 -2.91 5.18
C MET A 33 -18.59 -1.48 5.51
N ALA A 34 -19.53 -0.57 5.79
CA ALA A 34 -19.21 0.80 6.19
C ALA A 34 -18.36 0.85 7.47
N ILE A 35 -18.69 0.03 8.47
CA ILE A 35 -17.91 -0.09 9.72
C ILE A 35 -16.50 -0.62 9.40
N LEU A 36 -16.38 -1.66 8.58
CA LEU A 36 -15.07 -2.22 8.21
C LEU A 36 -14.21 -1.20 7.46
N TYR A 37 -14.77 -0.46 6.50
CA TYR A 37 -14.07 0.62 5.81
C TYR A 37 -13.61 1.72 6.77
N LEU A 38 -14.46 2.12 7.73
CA LEU A 38 -14.09 3.12 8.75
C LEU A 38 -12.97 2.63 9.65
N VAL A 39 -12.99 1.35 10.05
CA VAL A 39 -11.89 0.73 10.81
C VAL A 39 -10.59 0.78 10.02
N VAL A 40 -10.61 0.38 8.74
CA VAL A 40 -9.45 0.45 7.84
C VAL A 40 -8.95 1.90 7.72
N CYS A 41 -9.87 2.86 7.53
CA CYS A 41 -9.54 4.28 7.43
C CYS A 41 -8.81 4.78 8.69
N ILE A 42 -9.36 4.52 9.88
CA ILE A 42 -8.81 4.97 11.17
C ILE A 42 -7.43 4.33 11.42
N LEU A 43 -7.32 3.01 11.22
CA LEU A 43 -6.07 2.28 11.42
C LEU A 43 -5.00 2.72 10.42
N GLY A 44 -5.39 2.89 9.15
CA GLY A 44 -4.48 3.34 8.10
C GLY A 44 -3.99 4.77 8.33
N LEU A 45 -4.90 5.69 8.67
CA LEU A 45 -4.54 7.07 8.94
C LEU A 45 -3.63 7.18 10.18
N ALA A 46 -3.99 6.49 11.28
CA ALA A 46 -3.20 6.50 12.50
C ALA A 46 -1.81 5.88 12.29
N GLY A 47 -1.75 4.71 11.63
CA GLY A 47 -0.49 3.99 11.39
C GLY A 47 0.45 4.76 10.46
N ASN A 48 -0.04 5.26 9.34
CA ASN A 48 0.77 6.00 8.39
C ASN A 48 1.18 7.37 8.93
N SER A 49 0.31 8.07 9.68
CA SER A 49 0.69 9.30 10.39
C SER A 49 1.80 9.05 11.41
N LEU A 50 1.73 7.94 12.16
CA LEU A 50 2.77 7.58 13.10
C LEU A 50 4.11 7.32 12.40
N VAL A 51 4.12 6.65 11.25
CA VAL A 51 5.33 6.45 10.42
C VAL A 51 5.89 7.78 9.96
N VAL A 52 5.07 8.67 9.40
CA VAL A 52 5.48 10.02 8.95
C VAL A 52 6.11 10.82 10.10
N ILE A 53 5.44 10.87 11.26
CA ILE A 53 5.93 11.58 12.44
C ILE A 53 7.24 10.97 12.95
N ALA A 54 7.36 9.65 12.97
CA ALA A 54 8.57 8.94 13.39
C ALA A 54 9.76 9.30 12.50
N ILE A 55 9.57 9.27 11.19
CA ILE A 55 10.64 9.61 10.24
C ILE A 55 11.02 11.08 10.36
N LEU A 56 10.08 12.01 10.40
CA LEU A 56 10.39 13.44 10.46
C LEU A 56 11.06 13.86 11.77
N LYS A 57 10.64 13.29 12.91
CA LYS A 57 11.17 13.67 14.23
C LYS A 57 12.46 12.92 14.61
N LEU A 58 12.54 11.63 14.29
CA LEU A 58 13.60 10.76 14.80
C LEU A 58 14.64 10.40 13.74
N ASP A 59 14.25 10.10 12.52
CA ASP A 59 15.15 9.67 11.43
C ASP A 59 15.67 10.84 10.57
N LYS A 60 14.81 11.85 10.35
CA LYS A 60 15.11 13.04 9.51
C LYS A 60 15.45 12.68 8.05
N LEU A 61 14.90 11.60 7.52
CA LEU A 61 15.16 11.11 6.16
C LEU A 61 16.65 10.80 5.92
N SER A 62 17.28 10.11 6.84
CA SER A 62 18.73 9.86 6.87
C SER A 62 19.20 8.86 5.82
N SER A 63 18.33 7.94 5.38
CA SER A 63 18.65 6.87 4.42
C SER A 63 17.72 6.87 3.20
N SER A 64 18.16 6.22 2.09
CA SER A 64 17.31 6.01 0.91
C SER A 64 16.01 5.29 1.27
N THR A 65 16.10 4.28 2.13
CA THR A 65 14.95 3.47 2.54
C THR A 65 13.92 4.29 3.30
N THR A 66 14.35 5.13 4.26
CA THR A 66 13.43 5.98 5.02
C THR A 66 12.76 7.03 4.14
N VAL A 67 13.41 7.49 3.06
CA VAL A 67 12.79 8.35 2.06
C VAL A 67 11.65 7.61 1.34
N TYR A 68 11.85 6.37 0.89
CA TYR A 68 10.80 5.61 0.22
C TYR A 68 9.66 5.24 1.18
N ILE A 69 9.95 4.83 2.42
CA ILE A 69 8.94 4.54 3.44
C ILE A 69 8.12 5.79 3.77
N PHE A 70 8.75 6.96 3.83
CA PHE A 70 8.05 8.23 4.04
C PHE A 70 7.06 8.53 2.92
N ASN A 71 7.47 8.38 1.65
CA ASN A 71 6.61 8.63 0.50
C ASN A 71 5.47 7.60 0.41
N LEU A 72 5.73 6.35 0.74
CA LEU A 72 4.72 5.31 0.83
C LEU A 72 3.67 5.65 1.90
N ALA A 73 4.10 5.99 3.11
CA ALA A 73 3.19 6.37 4.18
C ALA A 73 2.42 7.67 3.88
N LEU A 74 3.02 8.60 3.11
CA LEU A 74 2.34 9.80 2.66
C LEU A 74 1.24 9.49 1.64
N ALA A 75 1.51 8.63 0.65
CA ALA A 75 0.53 8.21 -0.34
C ALA A 75 -0.64 7.47 0.32
N ASP A 76 -0.35 6.51 1.19
CA ASP A 76 -1.35 5.76 1.96
C ASP A 76 -2.19 6.69 2.85
N GLY A 77 -1.57 7.67 3.51
CA GLY A 77 -2.27 8.65 4.35
C GLY A 77 -3.21 9.56 3.55
N LEU A 78 -2.77 10.04 2.38
CA LEU A 78 -3.61 10.85 1.49
C LEU A 78 -4.82 10.09 0.97
N PHE A 79 -4.66 8.83 0.62
CA PHE A 79 -5.76 7.95 0.23
C PHE A 79 -6.79 7.80 1.36
N MET A 80 -6.33 7.58 2.59
CA MET A 80 -7.22 7.42 3.76
C MET A 80 -8.08 8.65 4.01
N VAL A 81 -7.66 9.84 3.59
CA VAL A 81 -8.49 11.06 3.65
C VAL A 81 -9.63 11.02 2.62
N GLY A 82 -9.41 10.38 1.46
CA GLY A 82 -10.43 10.19 0.42
C GLY A 82 -11.45 9.09 0.73
N LEU A 83 -11.05 8.08 1.51
CA LEU A 83 -11.86 6.89 1.76
C LEU A 83 -13.26 7.16 2.36
N PRO A 84 -13.48 8.10 3.30
CA PRO A 84 -14.81 8.42 3.81
C PRO A 84 -15.83 8.85 2.76
N PHE A 85 -15.39 9.49 1.68
CA PHE A 85 -16.25 9.88 0.57
C PHE A 85 -16.76 8.66 -0.20
N ILE A 86 -15.88 7.67 -0.44
CA ILE A 86 -16.23 6.39 -1.08
C ILE A 86 -17.19 5.62 -0.18
N VAL A 87 -16.93 5.56 1.14
CA VAL A 87 -17.82 4.91 2.12
C VAL A 87 -19.21 5.56 2.11
N SER A 88 -19.27 6.88 2.07
CA SER A 88 -20.54 7.62 2.01
C SER A 88 -21.33 7.28 0.74
N GLN A 89 -20.67 7.19 -0.42
CA GLN A 89 -21.30 6.77 -1.67
C GLN A 89 -21.86 5.35 -1.58
N ASN A 90 -21.05 4.40 -1.08
CA ASN A 90 -21.46 2.99 -0.98
C ASN A 90 -22.62 2.80 0.01
N PHE A 91 -22.62 3.56 1.11
CA PHE A 91 -23.70 3.50 2.11
C PHE A 91 -25.01 4.11 1.59
N GLN A 92 -24.93 5.27 0.92
CA GLN A 92 -26.09 6.03 0.45
C GLN A 92 -26.53 5.66 -0.97
N ASN A 93 -25.76 4.88 -1.71
CA ASN A 93 -25.91 4.65 -3.15
C ASN A 93 -26.03 5.96 -3.95
N LYS A 94 -25.36 7.00 -3.49
CA LYS A 94 -25.38 8.31 -4.11
C LYS A 94 -24.12 9.08 -3.82
N TRP A 95 -23.59 9.74 -4.84
CA TRP A 95 -22.53 10.72 -4.68
C TRP A 95 -23.10 12.11 -4.46
N MET A 96 -22.80 12.74 -3.32
CA MET A 96 -23.37 14.04 -2.95
C MET A 96 -22.34 15.17 -2.98
N PHE A 97 -21.09 14.90 -3.37
CA PHE A 97 -19.98 15.83 -3.20
C PHE A 97 -19.61 16.59 -4.47
N GLY A 98 -20.35 16.38 -5.57
CA GLY A 98 -20.11 17.03 -6.87
C GLY A 98 -18.97 16.42 -7.68
N ASP A 99 -18.84 16.83 -8.93
CA ASP A 99 -17.93 16.25 -9.91
C ASP A 99 -16.44 16.49 -9.58
N ILE A 100 -16.12 17.70 -9.10
CA ILE A 100 -14.73 18.02 -8.71
C ILE A 100 -14.24 17.10 -7.59
N ALA A 101 -15.06 16.89 -6.55
CA ALA A 101 -14.69 16.00 -5.45
C ALA A 101 -14.58 14.55 -5.93
N CYS A 102 -15.43 14.10 -6.86
CA CYS A 102 -15.34 12.79 -7.50
C CYS A 102 -13.94 12.60 -8.15
N LYS A 103 -13.55 13.50 -9.02
CA LYS A 103 -12.25 13.45 -9.70
C LYS A 103 -11.06 13.49 -8.72
N VAL A 104 -11.13 14.37 -7.72
CA VAL A 104 -10.06 14.48 -6.71
C VAL A 104 -9.92 13.18 -5.91
N VAL A 105 -11.02 12.61 -5.42
CA VAL A 105 -10.99 11.36 -4.64
C VAL A 105 -10.44 10.21 -5.49
N MET A 106 -10.85 10.10 -6.76
CA MET A 106 -10.35 9.06 -7.67
C MET A 106 -8.87 9.26 -8.04
N VAL A 107 -8.42 10.52 -8.17
CA VAL A 107 -6.98 10.81 -8.31
C VAL A 107 -6.19 10.38 -7.07
N LEU A 108 -6.70 10.65 -5.87
CA LEU A 108 -6.04 10.22 -4.63
C LEU A 108 -5.96 8.69 -4.51
N ASP A 109 -7.04 7.98 -4.89
CA ASP A 109 -7.07 6.52 -4.92
C ASP A 109 -6.01 5.96 -5.89
N GLY A 110 -5.99 6.42 -7.12
CA GLY A 110 -5.01 6.00 -8.12
C GLY A 110 -3.58 6.41 -7.79
N LEU A 111 -3.36 7.61 -7.23
CA LEU A 111 -2.04 8.02 -6.74
C LEU A 111 -1.54 7.09 -5.64
N ASN A 112 -2.42 6.70 -4.70
CA ASN A 112 -2.04 5.73 -3.69
C ASN A 112 -1.61 4.40 -4.33
N GLN A 113 -2.42 3.85 -5.22
CA GLN A 113 -2.13 2.58 -5.88
C GLN A 113 -0.77 2.60 -6.59
N PHE A 114 -0.55 3.57 -7.48
CA PHE A 114 0.67 3.61 -8.30
C PHE A 114 1.90 4.08 -7.52
N THR A 115 1.79 5.11 -6.69
CA THR A 115 2.93 5.60 -5.91
C THR A 115 3.41 4.56 -4.91
N SER A 116 2.49 3.88 -4.22
CA SER A 116 2.83 2.85 -3.25
C SER A 116 3.57 1.69 -3.89
N ILE A 117 3.07 1.15 -5.00
CA ILE A 117 3.73 0.02 -5.66
C ILE A 117 5.07 0.41 -6.29
N PHE A 118 5.20 1.61 -6.85
CA PHE A 118 6.46 2.08 -7.41
C PHE A 118 7.49 2.38 -6.32
N CYS A 119 7.09 2.93 -5.17
CA CYS A 119 7.97 3.08 -4.02
C CYS A 119 8.48 1.73 -3.48
N LEU A 120 7.60 0.71 -3.41
CA LEU A 120 7.98 -0.65 -3.02
C LEU A 120 8.95 -1.28 -4.03
N THR A 121 8.72 -1.06 -5.32
CA THR A 121 9.60 -1.54 -6.38
C THR A 121 10.97 -0.88 -6.29
N ALA A 122 11.02 0.44 -6.12
CA ALA A 122 12.28 1.18 -5.92
C ALA A 122 13.02 0.71 -4.66
N MET A 123 12.28 0.47 -3.57
CA MET A 123 12.82 -0.08 -2.32
C MET A 123 13.42 -1.47 -2.51
N SER A 124 12.77 -2.32 -3.30
CA SER A 124 13.25 -3.67 -3.63
C SER A 124 14.56 -3.64 -4.41
N ILE A 125 14.66 -2.73 -5.38
CA ILE A 125 15.89 -2.48 -6.14
C ILE A 125 16.99 -1.91 -5.24
N ASP A 126 16.66 -0.94 -4.36
CA ASP A 126 17.61 -0.37 -3.41
C ASP A 126 18.20 -1.44 -2.48
N ARG A 127 17.38 -2.39 -2.00
CA ARG A 127 17.83 -3.52 -1.19
C ARG A 127 18.74 -4.47 -1.96
N TYR A 128 18.40 -4.78 -3.20
CA TYR A 128 19.29 -5.57 -4.06
C TYR A 128 20.65 -4.89 -4.23
N MET A 129 20.67 -3.60 -4.58
CA MET A 129 21.91 -2.83 -4.73
C MET A 129 22.73 -2.78 -3.44
N ALA A 130 22.05 -2.74 -2.27
CA ALA A 130 22.71 -2.71 -0.96
C ALA A 130 23.57 -3.94 -0.70
N LEU A 131 23.09 -5.10 -1.11
CA LEU A 131 23.67 -6.40 -0.75
C LEU A 131 24.48 -7.02 -1.90
N ALA A 132 24.17 -6.69 -3.16
CA ALA A 132 24.89 -7.22 -4.31
C ALA A 132 26.31 -6.63 -4.42
N ASP A 133 26.44 -5.33 -4.38
CA ASP A 133 27.74 -4.64 -4.40
C ASP A 133 27.63 -3.25 -3.73
N PRO A 134 27.82 -3.20 -2.39
CA PRO A 134 27.64 -1.97 -1.60
C PRO A 134 28.53 -0.83 -2.07
N LEU A 135 29.77 -1.12 -2.48
CA LEU A 135 30.75 -0.10 -2.88
C LEU A 135 30.42 0.48 -4.25
N LYS A 136 30.06 -0.35 -5.21
CA LYS A 136 29.68 0.07 -6.57
C LYS A 136 28.45 0.97 -6.57
N PHE A 137 27.44 0.63 -5.76
CA PHE A 137 26.16 1.34 -5.72
C PHE A 137 26.08 2.44 -4.65
N ALA A 138 27.11 2.64 -3.83
CA ALA A 138 27.10 3.64 -2.74
C ALA A 138 26.71 5.04 -3.20
N ARG A 139 27.18 5.48 -4.37
CA ARG A 139 26.89 6.81 -4.91
C ARG A 139 25.41 7.00 -5.31
N TRP A 140 24.70 5.92 -5.68
CA TRP A 140 23.29 5.96 -6.08
C TRP A 140 22.35 5.77 -4.88
N ARG A 141 22.82 5.15 -3.82
CA ARG A 141 22.08 4.87 -2.59
C ARG A 141 22.22 5.98 -1.57
N THR A 142 21.91 7.21 -1.96
CA THR A 142 21.91 8.36 -1.06
C THR A 142 20.49 8.92 -0.89
N PRO A 143 20.19 9.55 0.27
CA PRO A 143 18.89 10.20 0.48
C PRO A 143 18.54 11.24 -0.60
N ARG A 144 19.57 11.88 -1.19
CA ARG A 144 19.36 12.85 -2.28
C ARG A 144 18.79 12.18 -3.53
N TRP A 145 19.40 11.09 -3.98
CA TRP A 145 18.91 10.32 -5.12
C TRP A 145 17.54 9.70 -4.84
N ALA A 146 17.31 9.17 -3.65
CA ALA A 146 16.01 8.63 -3.26
C ALA A 146 14.90 9.70 -3.32
N LYS A 147 15.18 10.95 -2.91
CA LYS A 147 14.23 12.06 -3.05
C LYS A 147 13.92 12.40 -4.52
N ILE A 148 14.94 12.43 -5.38
CA ILE A 148 14.76 12.68 -6.82
C ILE A 148 13.92 11.56 -7.45
N VAL A 149 14.27 10.30 -7.16
CA VAL A 149 13.50 9.14 -7.63
C VAL A 149 12.05 9.22 -7.12
N SER A 150 11.83 9.52 -5.85
CA SER A 150 10.48 9.65 -5.29
C SER A 150 9.67 10.76 -5.98
N ALA A 151 10.27 11.93 -6.23
CA ALA A 151 9.59 13.00 -6.97
C ALA A 151 9.21 12.55 -8.38
N PHE A 152 10.09 11.82 -9.08
CA PHE A 152 9.79 11.23 -10.37
C PHE A 152 8.65 10.20 -10.27
N LEU A 153 8.65 9.34 -9.24
CA LEU A 153 7.59 8.35 -9.03
C LEU A 153 6.22 9.00 -8.79
N TRP A 154 6.15 10.10 -8.02
CA TRP A 154 4.92 10.86 -7.84
C TRP A 154 4.40 11.44 -9.16
N LEU A 155 5.28 12.08 -9.93
CA LEU A 155 4.91 12.61 -11.25
C LEU A 155 4.47 11.50 -12.20
N PHE A 156 5.20 10.40 -12.24
CA PHE A 156 4.86 9.25 -13.07
C PHE A 156 3.53 8.62 -12.67
N SER A 157 3.26 8.47 -11.39
CA SER A 157 1.97 7.99 -10.87
C SER A 157 0.82 8.91 -11.28
N LEU A 158 1.01 10.23 -11.17
CA LEU A 158 0.01 11.21 -11.60
C LEU A 158 -0.27 11.11 -13.10
N LEU A 159 0.76 11.02 -13.94
CA LEU A 159 0.61 10.85 -15.38
C LEU A 159 -0.07 9.52 -15.74
N THR A 160 0.18 8.49 -14.96
CA THR A 160 -0.42 7.16 -15.15
C THR A 160 -1.92 7.15 -14.85
N ILE A 161 -2.36 7.84 -13.79
CA ILE A 161 -3.77 7.85 -13.40
C ILE A 161 -4.59 8.93 -14.10
N LEU A 162 -3.98 10.02 -14.56
CA LEU A 162 -4.68 11.18 -15.09
C LEU A 162 -5.65 10.85 -16.24
N PRO A 163 -5.30 10.02 -17.25
CA PRO A 163 -6.23 9.66 -18.31
C PRO A 163 -7.52 9.01 -17.79
N MET A 164 -7.39 8.12 -16.80
CA MET A 164 -8.54 7.47 -16.17
C MET A 164 -9.34 8.45 -15.31
N ALA A 165 -8.66 9.26 -14.51
CA ALA A 165 -9.30 10.21 -13.59
C ALA A 165 -10.17 11.25 -14.32
N LEU A 166 -9.80 11.64 -15.53
CA LEU A 166 -10.57 12.58 -16.35
C LEU A 166 -11.92 12.02 -16.81
N HIS A 167 -12.04 10.68 -16.91
CA HIS A 167 -13.28 10.00 -17.29
C HIS A 167 -14.21 9.71 -16.10
N PHE A 168 -13.79 9.96 -14.86
CA PHE A 168 -14.71 9.87 -13.73
C PHE A 168 -15.69 11.05 -13.75
N SER A 169 -16.99 10.73 -13.59
CA SER A 169 -18.08 11.72 -13.52
C SER A 169 -19.08 11.33 -12.43
N SER A 170 -19.73 12.35 -11.90
CA SER A 170 -20.84 12.19 -10.95
C SER A 170 -22.22 12.42 -11.58
N ASP A 171 -22.30 12.57 -12.90
CA ASP A 171 -23.52 12.96 -13.63
C ASP A 171 -24.66 11.92 -13.50
N ARG A 172 -24.31 10.64 -13.31
CA ARG A 172 -25.29 9.55 -13.08
C ARG A 172 -25.67 9.36 -11.61
N GLY A 173 -25.30 10.28 -10.74
CA GLY A 173 -25.57 10.24 -9.30
C GLY A 173 -24.60 9.38 -8.49
N LEU A 174 -23.63 8.72 -9.12
CA LEU A 174 -22.52 7.98 -8.53
C LEU A 174 -21.20 8.48 -9.12
N CYS A 175 -20.15 8.49 -8.34
CA CYS A 175 -18.81 8.76 -8.84
C CYS A 175 -18.25 7.48 -9.47
N ILE A 176 -18.42 7.35 -10.77
CA ILE A 176 -18.04 6.18 -11.59
C ILE A 176 -17.34 6.65 -12.87
N PRO A 177 -16.50 5.81 -13.50
CA PRO A 177 -15.92 6.15 -14.78
C PRO A 177 -17.00 6.11 -15.87
N ASP A 178 -17.08 7.18 -16.65
CA ASP A 178 -17.94 7.30 -17.82
C ASP A 178 -17.16 6.88 -19.07
N LEU A 179 -17.19 5.59 -19.36
CA LEU A 179 -16.46 4.99 -20.47
C LEU A 179 -17.46 4.50 -21.51
N ASP A 180 -17.23 4.90 -22.77
CA ASP A 180 -18.18 4.73 -23.88
C ASP A 180 -18.33 3.30 -24.38
N SER A 181 -17.43 2.36 -23.99
CA SER A 181 -17.49 0.98 -24.49
C SER A 181 -16.75 -0.02 -23.60
N ASP A 182 -17.15 -1.29 -23.69
CA ASP A 182 -16.48 -2.42 -23.01
C ASP A 182 -15.01 -2.57 -23.43
N ALA A 183 -14.67 -2.19 -24.66
CA ALA A 183 -13.29 -2.20 -25.14
C ALA A 183 -12.41 -1.18 -24.39
N TRP A 184 -12.96 -0.01 -24.08
CA TRP A 184 -12.28 0.97 -23.23
C TRP A 184 -12.06 0.45 -21.81
N TRP A 185 -13.08 -0.18 -21.21
CA TRP A 185 -12.95 -0.81 -19.90
C TRP A 185 -11.87 -1.89 -19.88
N LEU A 186 -11.87 -2.79 -20.85
CA LEU A 186 -10.83 -3.80 -20.98
C LEU A 186 -9.45 -3.18 -21.14
N GLY A 187 -9.34 -2.11 -21.94
CA GLY A 187 -8.08 -1.36 -22.12
C GLY A 187 -7.56 -0.75 -20.82
N VAL A 188 -8.41 -0.04 -20.09
CA VAL A 188 -8.06 0.59 -18.81
C VAL A 188 -7.69 -0.45 -17.76
N LEU A 189 -8.50 -1.52 -17.63
CA LEU A 189 -8.23 -2.60 -16.68
C LEU A 189 -6.93 -3.32 -17.00
N SER A 190 -6.67 -3.62 -18.27
CA SER A 190 -5.41 -4.26 -18.70
C SER A 190 -4.20 -3.35 -18.45
N TYR A 191 -4.35 -2.06 -18.74
CA TYR A 191 -3.31 -1.07 -18.47
C TYR A 191 -2.98 -0.95 -16.98
N THR A 192 -4.01 -0.81 -16.13
CA THR A 192 -3.82 -0.70 -14.68
C THR A 192 -3.28 -1.99 -14.09
N PHE A 193 -3.70 -3.16 -14.59
CA PHE A 193 -3.15 -4.46 -14.21
C PHE A 193 -1.65 -4.55 -14.54
N VAL A 194 -1.26 -4.20 -15.75
CA VAL A 194 0.15 -4.30 -16.17
C VAL A 194 1.00 -3.32 -15.38
N MET A 195 0.60 -2.05 -15.30
CA MET A 195 1.40 -0.99 -14.67
C MET A 195 1.33 -1.02 -13.14
N GLY A 196 0.18 -1.34 -12.56
CA GLY A 196 -0.06 -1.33 -11.12
C GLY A 196 0.15 -2.68 -10.41
N PHE A 197 0.27 -3.78 -11.17
CA PHE A 197 0.45 -5.10 -10.58
C PHE A 197 1.54 -5.93 -11.27
N ALA A 198 1.34 -6.35 -12.53
CA ALA A 198 2.16 -7.38 -13.16
C ALA A 198 3.62 -6.96 -13.32
N LEU A 199 3.89 -5.78 -13.86
CA LEU A 199 5.24 -5.27 -14.06
C LEU A 199 5.98 -5.01 -12.74
N PRO A 200 5.43 -4.22 -11.78
CA PRO A 200 6.07 -4.02 -10.48
C PRO A 200 6.29 -5.32 -9.71
N PHE A 201 5.31 -6.22 -9.69
CA PHE A 201 5.41 -7.50 -9.01
C PHE A 201 6.53 -8.37 -9.59
N THR A 202 6.68 -8.38 -10.92
CA THR A 202 7.76 -9.10 -11.60
C THR A 202 9.13 -8.50 -11.24
N VAL A 203 9.26 -7.16 -11.25
CA VAL A 203 10.52 -6.49 -10.88
C VAL A 203 10.89 -6.75 -9.43
N MET A 204 9.92 -6.65 -8.51
CA MET A 204 10.14 -6.98 -7.10
C MET A 204 10.61 -8.42 -6.94
N THR A 205 9.88 -9.38 -7.51
CA THR A 205 10.20 -10.81 -7.40
C THR A 205 11.58 -11.11 -7.99
N ALA A 206 11.92 -10.54 -9.15
CA ALA A 206 13.23 -10.67 -9.77
C ALA A 206 14.34 -10.08 -8.89
N SER A 207 14.13 -8.90 -8.31
CA SER A 207 15.09 -8.25 -7.41
C SER A 207 15.37 -9.11 -6.17
N TYR A 208 14.34 -9.76 -5.62
CA TYR A 208 14.51 -10.64 -4.47
C TYR A 208 15.11 -12.00 -4.81
N ALA A 209 14.76 -12.57 -5.94
CA ALA A 209 15.41 -13.76 -6.44
C ALA A 209 16.92 -13.51 -6.63
N ALA A 210 17.28 -12.40 -7.27
CA ALA A 210 18.67 -11.99 -7.45
C ALA A 210 19.38 -11.75 -6.11
N LEU A 211 18.70 -11.12 -5.14
CA LEU A 211 19.21 -10.91 -3.79
C LEU A 211 19.53 -12.24 -3.10
N LEU A 212 18.59 -13.18 -3.10
CA LEU A 212 18.77 -14.49 -2.47
C LEU A 212 19.91 -15.30 -3.11
N LEU A 213 20.04 -15.23 -4.44
CA LEU A 213 21.13 -15.89 -5.17
C LEU A 213 22.48 -15.26 -4.79
N THR A 214 22.56 -13.94 -4.71
CA THR A 214 23.78 -13.22 -4.31
C THR A 214 24.19 -13.58 -2.88
N MET A 215 23.24 -13.57 -1.94
CA MET A 215 23.51 -13.95 -0.55
C MET A 215 23.99 -15.43 -0.43
N ARG A 216 23.38 -16.35 -1.17
CA ARG A 216 23.83 -17.75 -1.22
C ARG A 216 25.27 -17.86 -1.75
N SER A 217 25.59 -17.16 -2.84
CA SER A 217 26.93 -17.15 -3.43
C SER A 217 27.98 -16.57 -2.45
N GLN A 218 27.66 -15.46 -1.80
CA GLN A 218 28.55 -14.84 -0.80
C GLN A 218 28.76 -15.77 0.40
N ARG A 219 27.70 -16.43 0.88
CA ARG A 219 27.80 -17.40 1.99
C ARG A 219 28.76 -18.54 1.66
N ILE A 220 28.69 -19.11 0.46
CA ILE A 220 29.61 -20.18 0.01
C ILE A 220 31.06 -19.68 0.00
N ARG A 221 31.29 -18.45 -0.46
CA ARG A 221 32.64 -17.84 -0.46
C ARG A 221 33.21 -17.59 0.94
N MET A 222 32.36 -17.13 1.87
CA MET A 222 32.78 -16.82 3.25
C MET A 222 33.07 -18.09 4.09
N THR A 223 32.43 -19.20 3.80
CA THR A 223 32.68 -20.48 4.52
C THR A 223 34.11 -20.97 4.29
N THR A 224 34.80 -20.46 3.28
CA THR A 224 36.20 -20.81 2.95
C THR A 224 37.24 -19.88 3.57
N THR A 225 36.87 -18.70 4.09
CA THR A 225 37.89 -17.66 4.40
C THR A 225 37.77 -16.94 5.75
N THR A 226 36.66 -16.93 6.47
CA THR A 226 36.55 -16.16 7.75
C THR A 226 35.34 -16.58 8.59
N THR A 227 35.44 -16.40 9.92
CA THR A 227 34.32 -16.54 10.87
C THR A 227 33.15 -15.64 10.48
N PRO A 228 31.93 -16.18 10.31
CA PRO A 228 30.76 -15.39 9.91
C PRO A 228 30.42 -14.37 11.01
N ASN A 229 30.33 -13.09 10.67
CA ASN A 229 29.76 -12.08 11.56
C ASN A 229 28.26 -12.38 11.74
N PHE A 230 27.92 -12.94 12.90
CA PHE A 230 26.56 -13.38 13.25
C PHE A 230 25.51 -12.26 13.15
N GLU A 231 25.92 -11.04 13.49
CA GLU A 231 25.03 -9.86 13.44
C GLU A 231 24.64 -9.44 12.02
N THR A 232 25.59 -9.43 11.08
CA THR A 232 25.30 -9.12 9.66
C THR A 232 24.31 -10.14 9.09
N HIS A 233 24.46 -11.41 9.41
CA HIS A 233 23.56 -12.47 8.95
C HIS A 233 22.14 -12.34 9.53
N ARG A 234 22.00 -11.86 10.76
CA ARG A 234 20.71 -11.63 11.42
C ARG A 234 19.96 -10.47 10.77
N LEU A 235 20.63 -9.36 10.50
CA LEU A 235 20.05 -8.17 9.84
C LEU A 235 19.60 -8.48 8.41
N GLU A 236 20.42 -9.19 7.63
CA GLU A 236 20.10 -9.64 6.28
C GLU A 236 18.85 -10.52 6.26
N SER A 237 18.74 -11.46 7.19
CA SER A 237 17.58 -12.33 7.33
C SER A 237 16.30 -11.57 7.67
N GLN A 238 16.37 -10.56 8.54
CA GLN A 238 15.20 -9.76 8.93
C GLN A 238 14.68 -8.93 7.76
N VAL A 239 15.58 -8.27 7.02
CA VAL A 239 15.22 -7.48 5.84
C VAL A 239 14.60 -8.37 4.76
N THR A 240 15.16 -9.54 4.50
CA THR A 240 14.61 -10.49 3.53
C THR A 240 13.19 -10.95 3.92
N LYS A 241 12.97 -11.26 5.19
CA LYS A 241 11.63 -11.65 5.69
C LYS A 241 10.61 -10.53 5.53
N MET A 242 10.98 -9.29 5.89
CA MET A 242 10.10 -8.13 5.74
C MET A 242 9.64 -7.97 4.30
N VAL A 243 10.54 -8.11 3.41
CA VAL A 243 10.30 -7.89 2.00
C VAL A 243 9.47 -9.02 1.36
N VAL A 244 9.78 -10.27 1.66
CA VAL A 244 8.95 -11.41 1.23
C VAL A 244 7.52 -11.23 1.76
N ALA A 245 7.37 -10.81 3.03
CA ALA A 245 6.06 -10.52 3.60
C ALA A 245 5.32 -9.43 2.84
N VAL A 246 6.00 -8.33 2.48
CA VAL A 246 5.41 -7.24 1.69
C VAL A 246 4.90 -7.74 0.32
N VAL A 247 5.71 -8.50 -0.42
CA VAL A 247 5.31 -9.04 -1.74
C VAL A 247 4.14 -10.00 -1.63
N VAL A 248 4.14 -10.87 -0.62
CA VAL A 248 3.05 -11.83 -0.38
C VAL A 248 1.75 -11.11 -0.03
N VAL A 249 1.79 -10.16 0.90
CA VAL A 249 0.60 -9.39 1.31
C VAL A 249 0.08 -8.55 0.14
N PHE A 250 0.97 -7.93 -0.65
CA PHE A 250 0.57 -7.23 -1.87
C PHE A 250 -0.17 -8.15 -2.84
N GLY A 251 0.36 -9.34 -3.12
CA GLY A 251 -0.28 -10.31 -4.00
C GLY A 251 -1.66 -10.75 -3.47
N ILE A 252 -1.78 -11.04 -2.17
CA ILE A 252 -3.05 -11.42 -1.53
C ILE A 252 -4.10 -10.30 -1.64
N CYS A 253 -3.69 -9.04 -1.47
CA CYS A 253 -4.62 -7.91 -1.49
C CYS A 253 -5.07 -7.53 -2.90
N TRP A 254 -4.18 -7.59 -3.90
CA TRP A 254 -4.45 -7.04 -5.23
C TRP A 254 -4.81 -8.08 -6.30
N LEU A 255 -4.31 -9.32 -6.21
CA LEU A 255 -4.62 -10.35 -7.21
C LEU A 255 -6.12 -10.68 -7.28
N PRO A 256 -6.86 -10.85 -6.15
CA PRO A 256 -8.30 -11.06 -6.19
C PRO A 256 -9.06 -9.90 -6.84
N PHE A 257 -8.64 -8.65 -6.56
CA PHE A 257 -9.24 -7.46 -7.16
C PHE A 257 -9.17 -7.50 -8.69
N TYR A 258 -7.99 -7.69 -9.27
CA TYR A 258 -7.86 -7.77 -10.71
C TYR A 258 -8.57 -8.99 -11.30
N THR A 259 -8.49 -10.15 -10.64
CA THR A 259 -9.15 -11.38 -11.10
C THR A 259 -10.66 -11.20 -11.22
N LEU A 260 -11.30 -10.59 -10.19
CA LEU A 260 -12.75 -10.36 -10.24
C LEU A 260 -13.14 -9.26 -11.24
N ASN A 261 -12.33 -8.22 -11.41
CA ASN A 261 -12.61 -7.21 -12.42
C ASN A 261 -12.57 -7.80 -13.84
N PHE A 262 -11.57 -8.64 -14.15
CA PHE A 262 -11.52 -9.34 -15.44
C PHE A 262 -12.68 -10.34 -15.59
N TYR A 263 -13.01 -11.08 -14.54
CA TYR A 263 -14.15 -12.00 -14.57
C TYR A 263 -15.47 -11.27 -14.84
N ALA A 264 -15.68 -10.11 -14.20
CA ALA A 264 -16.88 -9.30 -14.36
C ALA A 264 -17.11 -8.83 -15.80
N LEU A 265 -16.06 -8.58 -16.58
CA LEU A 265 -16.17 -8.18 -17.99
C LEU A 265 -16.80 -9.23 -18.89
N TYR A 266 -16.74 -10.51 -18.51
CA TYR A 266 -17.25 -11.62 -19.32
C TYR A 266 -18.60 -12.14 -18.83
N GLN A 267 -19.16 -11.56 -17.76
CA GLN A 267 -20.45 -12.01 -17.20
C GLN A 267 -21.59 -11.14 -17.68
N THR A 268 -22.67 -11.77 -18.15
CA THR A 268 -23.91 -11.09 -18.59
C THR A 268 -24.92 -10.90 -17.47
N GLY A 269 -24.70 -11.47 -16.28
CA GLY A 269 -25.59 -11.35 -15.12
C GLY A 269 -24.76 -11.35 -13.83
N LEU A 270 -24.90 -10.30 -13.02
CA LEU A 270 -24.24 -10.17 -11.73
C LEU A 270 -25.20 -10.58 -10.63
N TYR A 271 -24.88 -11.69 -9.97
CA TYR A 271 -25.63 -12.14 -8.80
C TYR A 271 -25.25 -11.30 -7.57
N LEU A 272 -26.19 -11.10 -6.65
CA LEU A 272 -25.99 -10.38 -5.39
C LEU A 272 -24.76 -10.91 -4.60
N THR A 273 -24.55 -12.22 -4.63
CA THR A 273 -23.38 -12.86 -4.00
C THR A 273 -22.06 -12.36 -4.62
N PHE A 274 -22.02 -12.16 -5.93
CA PHE A 274 -20.85 -11.61 -6.61
C PHE A 274 -20.60 -10.16 -6.21
N ALA A 275 -21.63 -9.33 -6.16
CA ALA A 275 -21.52 -7.93 -5.73
C ALA A 275 -20.96 -7.82 -4.30
N ARG A 276 -21.48 -8.64 -3.38
CA ARG A 276 -20.96 -8.70 -1.99
C ARG A 276 -19.51 -9.16 -1.92
N ALA A 277 -19.15 -10.19 -2.68
CA ALA A 277 -17.76 -10.66 -2.76
C ALA A 277 -16.84 -9.58 -3.33
N PHE A 278 -17.29 -8.85 -4.34
CA PHE A 278 -16.55 -7.77 -4.95
C PHE A 278 -16.28 -6.64 -3.97
N GLU A 279 -17.28 -6.16 -3.21
CA GLU A 279 -17.10 -5.14 -2.18
C GLU A 279 -16.11 -5.58 -1.11
N PHE A 280 -16.15 -6.84 -0.68
CA PHE A 280 -15.20 -7.37 0.29
C PHE A 280 -13.77 -7.42 -0.27
N ILE A 281 -13.60 -7.72 -1.55
CA ILE A 281 -12.29 -7.75 -2.20
C ILE A 281 -11.75 -6.34 -2.42
N VAL A 282 -12.60 -5.36 -2.71
CA VAL A 282 -12.21 -3.94 -2.72
C VAL A 282 -11.73 -3.49 -1.33
N LEU A 283 -12.44 -3.86 -0.27
CA LEU A 283 -11.99 -3.60 1.10
C LEU A 283 -10.63 -4.25 1.39
N LEU A 284 -10.42 -5.49 0.92
CA LEU A 284 -9.15 -6.19 1.07
C LEU A 284 -8.01 -5.45 0.37
N SER A 285 -8.23 -4.94 -0.86
CA SER A 285 -7.22 -4.15 -1.57
C SER A 285 -6.89 -2.84 -0.83
N TYR A 286 -7.88 -2.18 -0.25
CA TYR A 286 -7.68 -0.97 0.55
C TYR A 286 -6.97 -1.24 1.89
N SER A 287 -7.15 -2.43 2.46
CA SER A 287 -6.45 -2.86 3.68
C SER A 287 -4.93 -2.95 3.51
N TRP A 288 -4.44 -3.03 2.25
CA TRP A 288 -3.03 -2.95 1.92
C TRP A 288 -2.35 -1.71 2.53
N SER A 289 -2.98 -0.54 2.45
CA SER A 289 -2.44 0.70 2.99
C SER A 289 -2.29 0.70 4.52
N CYS A 290 -3.02 -0.19 5.23
CA CYS A 290 -2.83 -0.43 6.67
C CYS A 290 -1.73 -1.44 6.97
N ALA A 291 -1.41 -2.32 6.02
CA ALA A 291 -0.43 -3.39 6.23
C ALA A 291 0.99 -2.85 6.40
N ASN A 292 1.35 -1.77 5.70
CA ASN A 292 2.69 -1.21 5.69
C ASN A 292 3.21 -0.81 7.08
N PRO A 293 2.51 0.01 7.90
CA PRO A 293 2.92 0.32 9.27
C PRO A 293 3.05 -0.91 10.16
N ILE A 294 2.15 -1.91 9.98
CA ILE A 294 2.17 -3.16 10.75
C ILE A 294 3.42 -3.97 10.40
N LEU A 295 3.74 -4.10 9.11
CA LEU A 295 4.93 -4.81 8.66
C LEU A 295 6.21 -4.16 9.21
N TYR A 296 6.28 -2.81 9.25
CA TYR A 296 7.41 -2.11 9.85
C TYR A 296 7.51 -2.38 11.37
N ALA A 297 6.40 -2.37 12.07
CA ALA A 297 6.36 -2.70 13.50
C ALA A 297 6.78 -4.15 13.79
N CYS A 298 6.40 -5.10 12.93
CA CYS A 298 6.72 -6.51 13.10
C CYS A 298 8.17 -6.84 12.74
N PHE A 299 8.69 -6.28 11.65
CA PHE A 299 9.95 -6.74 11.05
C PHE A 299 11.12 -5.75 11.21
N SER A 300 10.88 -4.48 11.56
CA SER A 300 11.94 -3.48 11.73
C SER A 300 12.16 -3.12 13.20
N GLU A 301 13.32 -3.45 13.74
CA GLU A 301 13.71 -3.04 15.10
C GLU A 301 13.82 -1.52 15.25
N THR A 302 14.27 -0.85 14.19
CA THR A 302 14.37 0.62 14.14
C THR A 302 13.00 1.28 14.30
N PHE A 303 12.00 0.84 13.52
CA PHE A 303 10.64 1.38 13.61
C PHE A 303 9.96 1.01 14.93
N ARG A 304 10.18 -0.21 15.47
CA ARG A 304 9.72 -0.56 16.82
C ARG A 304 10.24 0.39 17.88
N ARG A 305 11.53 0.74 17.81
CA ARG A 305 12.14 1.72 18.71
C ARG A 305 11.53 3.10 18.54
N TYR A 306 11.34 3.56 17.30
CA TYR A 306 10.71 4.85 17.01
C TYR A 306 9.29 4.92 17.58
N PHE A 307 8.48 3.89 17.35
CA PHE A 307 7.10 3.82 17.87
C PHE A 307 7.05 3.80 19.38
N ARG A 308 7.94 3.06 20.04
CA ARG A 308 8.05 3.09 21.52
C ARG A 308 8.41 4.48 22.04
N THR A 309 9.35 5.14 21.41
CA THR A 309 9.78 6.50 21.82
C THR A 309 8.67 7.53 21.66
N LEU A 310 7.81 7.39 20.63
CA LEU A 310 6.70 8.31 20.40
C LEU A 310 5.46 8.01 21.26
N LEU A 311 5.14 6.73 21.45
CA LEU A 311 3.93 6.30 22.16
C LEU A 311 4.12 6.19 23.68
N CYS A 312 5.35 5.91 24.12
CA CYS A 312 5.73 5.86 25.54
C CYS A 312 6.83 6.88 25.82
N PRO A 313 6.56 8.18 25.80
CA PRO A 313 7.54 9.16 26.27
C PRO A 313 7.79 8.83 27.73
N ALA A 314 9.04 8.44 28.07
CA ALA A 314 9.43 8.11 29.41
C ALA A 314 8.95 9.24 30.34
N ALA A 315 8.05 8.94 31.26
CA ALA A 315 7.75 9.82 32.38
C ALA A 315 9.11 10.19 32.96
N LYS A 316 9.41 11.47 33.12
CA LYS A 316 10.62 11.96 33.76
C LYS A 316 10.72 11.27 35.11
N SER A 317 11.45 10.16 35.15
CA SER A 317 11.74 9.47 36.40
C SER A 317 12.58 10.40 37.23
N PRO A 318 12.30 10.58 38.51
CA PRO A 318 13.24 11.26 39.41
C PRO A 318 14.56 10.51 39.38
N PRO A 319 15.72 11.18 39.63
CA PRO A 319 17.05 10.67 39.41
C PRO A 319 17.49 9.65 40.48
N SER A 320 16.78 8.54 40.61
CA SER A 320 17.18 7.46 41.53
C SER A 320 16.54 6.12 41.18
N MET A 321 16.73 5.68 39.92
CA MET A 321 16.65 4.25 39.59
C MET A 321 17.37 4.06 38.25
N GLN A 322 18.66 3.84 38.30
CA GLN A 322 19.47 3.39 37.18
C GLN A 322 19.01 1.97 36.83
N CYS A 323 18.07 1.85 35.91
CA CYS A 323 17.98 0.67 35.09
C CYS A 323 19.13 0.78 34.10
N ASN A 324 20.05 -0.17 34.12
CA ASN A 324 21.16 -0.30 33.20
C ASN A 324 20.66 -0.34 31.74
N THR A 325 20.41 0.80 31.16
CA THR A 325 20.35 1.00 29.73
C THR A 325 21.74 1.37 29.31
N GLU A 326 22.46 0.42 28.77
CA GLU A 326 23.73 0.68 28.09
C GLU A 326 23.53 1.87 27.17
N ARG A 327 24.30 2.89 27.47
CA ARG A 327 24.43 4.11 26.68
C ARG A 327 25.24 3.74 25.45
N TYR A 328 24.52 3.30 24.38
CA TYR A 328 25.13 3.21 23.07
C TYR A 328 25.34 4.64 22.57
N ASP A 329 26.57 5.07 22.59
CA ASP A 329 27.01 6.34 22.07
C ASP A 329 26.61 6.51 20.61
N LEU A 330 26.05 7.68 20.31
CA LEU A 330 25.61 8.12 18.98
C LEU A 330 26.78 8.37 17.99
N ASN A 331 27.93 7.73 18.19
CA ASN A 331 29.15 7.94 17.39
C ASN A 331 29.41 6.84 16.34
N GLU A 332 28.47 5.94 16.07
CA GLU A 332 28.65 5.01 14.96
C GLU A 332 27.96 5.48 13.67
N ALA A 333 28.58 6.46 13.03
CA ALA A 333 28.35 6.81 11.63
C ALA A 333 28.62 5.64 10.64
N SER A 334 29.05 4.49 11.14
CA SER A 334 29.39 3.30 10.34
C SER A 334 28.25 2.30 10.20
N LEU A 335 27.19 2.36 11.00
CA LEU A 335 26.06 1.42 10.94
C LEU A 335 24.91 1.89 10.03
N THR A 336 24.99 3.11 9.52
CA THR A 336 23.98 3.68 8.61
C THR A 336 24.07 3.09 7.19
N ILE A 337 25.04 2.24 6.90
CA ILE A 337 25.23 1.63 5.57
C ILE A 337 24.36 0.37 5.40
N LEU A 338 23.83 -0.21 6.49
CA LEU A 338 23.08 -1.48 6.46
C LEU A 338 21.64 -1.40 6.99
N ALA A 339 21.16 -0.24 7.40
CA ALA A 339 19.76 -0.07 7.80
C ALA A 339 18.86 0.42 6.64
#